data_4f7b37932f7480547cc41d089d13fbd5
#
_entry.id   4f7b37932f7480547cc41d089d13fbd5
#
_cell.length_a   1.000
_cell.length_b   1.000
_cell.length_c   1.000
_cell.angle_alpha   90.00
_cell.angle_beta   90.00
_cell.angle_gamma   90.00
#
_symmetry.space_group_name_H-M   'P 1'
#
loop_
_entity.id
_entity.type
_entity.pdbx_description
1 polymer ?
#
loop_
_entity_poly.entity_id
_entity_poly.type
_entity_poly.pdbx_seq_one_letter_code
_entity_poly.pdbx_strand_id
1 'polypeptide(L)'
;MTDDYQVTVVGGGPAGLTAALYATRLGHDTAVINRGGGRAAMMLDTHNVIGVTEDVSGNEFLATAIEQIQEYGGDYVQDFVTDVEPLGDGEGFHVTAGNTEVTTDHVVLATG
;
A
#
# COMPACT_ATOMS: atom_id res chain seq x y z
N MET A 1 -16.35 3.59 -10.13
CA MET A 1 -16.22 4.82 -9.36
C MET A 1 -14.73 5.12 -9.14
N THR A 2 -14.33 6.35 -9.38
CA THR A 2 -12.93 6.75 -9.26
C THR A 2 -12.72 7.50 -7.97
N ASP A 3 -11.77 7.07 -7.17
CA ASP A 3 -11.37 7.76 -5.96
C ASP A 3 -10.10 8.57 -6.21
N ASP A 4 -9.97 9.69 -5.53
CA ASP A 4 -8.83 10.58 -5.67
C ASP A 4 -7.94 10.52 -4.43
N TYR A 5 -6.63 10.36 -4.65
CA TYR A 5 -5.64 10.31 -3.57
C TYR A 5 -4.45 11.19 -3.89
N GLN A 6 -3.71 11.57 -2.87
CA GLN A 6 -2.42 12.24 -3.05
C GLN A 6 -1.31 11.22 -3.33
N VAL A 7 -1.36 10.07 -2.64
CA VAL A 7 -0.37 9.01 -2.80
C VAL A 7 -1.08 7.68 -2.94
N THR A 8 -0.74 6.90 -3.96
CA THR A 8 -1.21 5.53 -4.12
C THR A 8 -0.01 4.60 -4.16
N VAL A 9 -0.01 3.63 -3.26
CA VAL A 9 1.05 2.63 -3.18
C VAL A 9 0.55 1.35 -3.83
N VAL A 10 1.30 0.86 -4.81
CA VAL A 10 1.00 -0.39 -5.50
C VAL A 10 1.91 -1.46 -4.93
N GLY A 11 1.32 -2.40 -4.23
CA GLY A 11 2.05 -3.46 -3.53
C GLY A 11 1.95 -3.27 -2.01
N GLY A 12 1.66 -4.34 -1.29
CA GLY A 12 1.42 -4.31 0.15
C GLY A 12 2.39 -5.14 0.97
N GLY A 13 3.63 -5.29 0.51
CA GLY A 13 4.70 -5.86 1.31
C GLY A 13 5.24 -4.83 2.31
N PRO A 14 6.27 -5.18 3.11
CA PRO A 14 6.78 -4.29 4.15
C PRO A 14 7.18 -2.90 3.63
N ALA A 15 7.84 -2.83 2.49
CA ALA A 15 8.27 -1.55 1.92
C ALA A 15 7.08 -0.68 1.53
N GLY A 16 6.08 -1.25 0.86
CA GLY A 16 4.89 -0.53 0.45
C GLY A 16 4.07 -0.04 1.63
N LEU A 17 3.86 -0.90 2.61
CA LEU A 17 3.10 -0.54 3.81
C LEU A 17 3.84 0.52 4.63
N THR A 18 5.16 0.46 4.70
CA THR A 18 5.96 1.48 5.40
C THR A 18 5.80 2.84 4.71
N ALA A 19 5.91 2.88 3.38
CA ALA A 19 5.70 4.11 2.62
C ALA A 19 4.30 4.67 2.84
N ALA A 20 3.28 3.82 2.81
CA ALA A 20 1.90 4.23 3.02
C ALA A 20 1.68 4.77 4.44
N LEU A 21 2.27 4.13 5.43
CA LEU A 21 2.14 4.58 6.81
C LEU A 21 2.73 5.98 6.99
N TYR A 22 3.91 6.23 6.45
CA TYR A 22 4.51 7.56 6.53
C TYR A 22 3.68 8.60 5.79
N ALA A 23 3.19 8.28 4.60
CA ALA A 23 2.36 9.20 3.83
C ALA A 23 1.08 9.58 4.59
N THR A 24 0.40 8.59 5.19
CA THR A 24 -0.82 8.87 5.98
C THR A 24 -0.52 9.65 7.24
N ARG A 25 0.57 9.36 7.92
CA ARG A 25 0.95 10.10 9.13
C ARG A 25 1.34 11.55 8.84
N LEU A 26 1.83 11.82 7.65
CA LEU A 26 2.15 13.18 7.20
C LEU A 26 0.92 13.95 6.72
N GLY A 27 -0.25 13.32 6.75
CA GLY A 27 -1.51 13.97 6.40
C GLY A 27 -1.93 13.86 4.94
N HIS A 28 -1.27 13.00 4.17
CA HIS A 28 -1.64 12.79 2.77
C HIS A 28 -2.75 11.75 2.64
N ASP A 29 -3.70 12.02 1.75
CA ASP A 29 -4.71 11.02 1.38
C ASP A 29 -4.01 9.88 0.65
N THR A 30 -4.00 8.70 1.25
CA THR A 30 -3.19 7.59 0.79
C THR A 30 -4.04 6.34 0.59
N ALA A 31 -3.79 5.62 -0.50
CA ALA A 31 -4.36 4.30 -0.74
C ALA A 31 -3.23 3.30 -0.95
N VAL A 32 -3.43 2.08 -0.47
CA VAL A 32 -2.59 0.94 -0.81
C VAL A 32 -3.45 -0.03 -1.60
N ILE A 33 -2.99 -0.40 -2.79
CA ILE A 33 -3.66 -1.41 -3.60
C ILE A 33 -2.72 -2.61 -3.70
N ASN A 34 -3.16 -3.75 -3.17
CA ASN A 34 -2.34 -4.95 -3.11
C ASN A 34 -3.20 -6.17 -3.45
N ARG A 35 -2.65 -7.04 -4.28
CA ARG A 35 -3.39 -8.25 -4.67
C ARG A 35 -3.42 -9.32 -3.58
N GLY A 36 -2.62 -9.17 -2.52
CA GLY A 36 -2.47 -10.18 -1.49
C GLY A 36 -1.29 -11.11 -1.77
N GLY A 37 -0.90 -11.88 -0.78
CA GLY A 37 0.27 -12.75 -0.86
C GLY A 37 1.57 -11.97 -0.78
N GLY A 38 2.60 -12.49 -1.40
CA GLY A 38 3.93 -11.90 -1.37
C GLY A 38 4.83 -12.56 -0.33
N ARG A 39 6.11 -12.20 -0.34
CA ARG A 39 7.12 -12.87 0.50
C ARG A 39 6.86 -12.73 1.99
N ALA A 40 6.49 -11.53 2.44
CA ALA A 40 6.26 -11.28 3.85
C ALA A 40 5.08 -12.09 4.38
N ALA A 41 4.04 -12.26 3.58
CA ALA A 41 2.87 -13.06 3.97
C ALA A 41 3.20 -14.55 4.10
N MET A 42 4.25 -15.01 3.41
CA MET A 42 4.68 -16.42 3.46
C MET A 42 5.67 -16.72 4.58
N MET A 43 6.18 -15.69 5.26
CA MET A 43 7.11 -15.89 6.37
C MET A 43 6.37 -16.36 7.62
N LEU A 44 6.92 -17.38 8.28
CA LEU A 44 6.36 -17.86 9.54
C LEU A 44 6.74 -16.94 10.70
N ASP A 45 7.97 -16.41 10.66
CA ASP A 45 8.49 -15.51 11.68
C ASP A 45 9.24 -14.35 11.05
N THR A 46 9.36 -13.24 11.79
CA THR A 46 10.15 -12.10 11.36
C THR A 46 11.28 -11.85 12.36
N HIS A 47 12.52 -11.90 11.89
CA HIS A 47 13.69 -11.82 12.76
C HIS A 47 14.50 -10.52 12.63
N ASN A 48 14.41 -9.86 11.50
CA ASN A 48 15.28 -8.74 11.13
C ASN A 48 14.59 -7.40 10.98
N VAL A 49 13.35 -7.30 11.48
CA VAL A 49 12.59 -6.05 11.38
C VAL A 49 12.61 -5.35 12.74
N ILE A 50 13.07 -4.09 12.76
CA ILE A 50 13.13 -3.31 14.00
C ILE A 50 11.71 -3.11 14.53
N GLY A 51 11.52 -3.42 15.81
CA GLY A 51 10.21 -3.27 16.45
C GLY A 51 9.27 -4.45 16.28
N VAL A 52 9.71 -5.48 15.55
CA VAL A 52 8.92 -6.70 15.36
C VAL A 52 9.58 -7.85 16.13
N THR A 53 8.82 -8.54 16.95
CA THR A 53 9.32 -9.66 17.75
C THR A 53 9.39 -10.94 16.91
N GLU A 54 10.20 -11.89 17.35
CA GLU A 54 10.43 -13.14 16.63
C GLU A 54 9.18 -14.03 16.52
N ASP A 55 8.20 -13.85 17.40
CA ASP A 55 6.98 -14.64 17.41
C ASP A 55 5.86 -14.07 16.54
N VAL A 56 6.13 -12.97 15.81
CA VAL A 56 5.17 -12.38 14.90
C VAL A 56 5.38 -12.94 13.50
N SER A 57 4.34 -13.58 12.95
CA SER A 57 4.40 -14.08 11.59
C SER A 57 4.33 -12.95 10.55
N GLY A 58 4.68 -13.26 9.29
CA GLY A 58 4.57 -12.29 8.21
C GLY A 58 3.14 -11.77 8.04
N ASN A 59 2.15 -12.64 8.15
CA ASN A 59 0.73 -12.24 8.05
C ASN A 59 0.31 -11.35 9.21
N GLU A 60 0.73 -11.64 10.42
CA GLU A 60 0.44 -10.81 11.59
C GLU A 60 1.10 -9.44 11.46
N PHE A 61 2.34 -9.40 10.99
CA PHE A 61 3.04 -8.15 10.75
C PHE A 61 2.31 -7.28 9.73
N LEU A 62 1.90 -7.87 8.61
CA LEU A 62 1.17 -7.14 7.57
C LEU A 62 -0.20 -6.66 8.05
N ALA A 63 -0.93 -7.48 8.79
CA ALA A 63 -2.23 -7.11 9.34
C ALA A 63 -2.11 -5.93 10.29
N THR A 64 -1.09 -5.93 11.16
CA THR A 64 -0.85 -4.82 12.09
C THR A 64 -0.53 -3.54 11.35
N ALA A 65 0.31 -3.62 10.31
CA ALA A 65 0.67 -2.46 9.51
C ALA A 65 -0.56 -1.87 8.80
N ILE A 66 -1.41 -2.72 8.25
CA ILE A 66 -2.65 -2.29 7.58
C ILE A 66 -3.58 -1.58 8.58
N GLU A 67 -3.74 -2.14 9.79
CA GLU A 67 -4.55 -1.50 10.82
C GLU A 67 -4.03 -0.12 11.17
N GLN A 68 -2.72 0.04 11.29
CA GLN A 68 -2.13 1.35 11.59
C GLN A 68 -2.39 2.36 10.48
N ILE A 69 -2.27 1.95 9.21
CA ILE A 69 -2.56 2.81 8.07
C ILE A 69 -4.01 3.27 8.13
N GLN A 70 -4.94 2.36 8.39
CA GLN A 70 -6.37 2.68 8.47
C GLN A 70 -6.68 3.59 9.65
N GLU A 71 -6.03 3.42 10.78
CA GLU A 71 -6.19 4.30 11.94
C GLU A 71 -5.80 5.75 11.63
N TYR A 72 -4.83 5.97 10.76
CA TYR A 72 -4.41 7.30 10.33
C TYR A 72 -5.19 7.83 9.13
N GLY A 73 -6.24 7.10 8.70
CA GLY A 73 -7.12 7.54 7.63
C GLY A 73 -6.74 7.09 6.23
N GLY A 74 -5.78 6.19 6.10
CA GLY A 74 -5.42 5.60 4.82
C GLY A 74 -6.40 4.48 4.43
N ASP A 75 -6.48 4.21 3.13
CA ASP A 75 -7.31 3.14 2.58
C ASP A 75 -6.45 1.98 2.13
N TYR A 76 -6.91 0.77 2.41
CA TYR A 76 -6.28 -0.45 1.92
C TYR A 76 -7.27 -1.20 1.06
N VAL A 77 -6.89 -1.47 -0.20
CA VAL A 77 -7.74 -2.15 -1.17
C VAL A 77 -7.05 -3.42 -1.63
N GLN A 78 -7.70 -4.55 -1.48
CA GLN A 78 -7.21 -5.80 -2.02
C GLN A 78 -7.71 -5.93 -3.46
N ASP A 79 -6.84 -5.61 -4.40
CA ASP A 79 -7.16 -5.67 -5.82
C ASP A 79 -5.86 -5.83 -6.62
N PHE A 80 -6.01 -6.10 -7.89
CA PHE A 80 -4.92 -6.38 -8.79
C PHE A 80 -4.75 -5.23 -9.78
N VAL A 81 -3.66 -4.47 -9.64
CA VAL A 81 -3.38 -3.33 -10.52
C VAL A 81 -2.95 -3.85 -11.90
N THR A 82 -3.62 -3.40 -12.92
CA THR A 82 -3.36 -3.80 -14.30
C THR A 82 -2.70 -2.70 -15.13
N ASP A 83 -2.84 -1.46 -14.72
CA ASP A 83 -2.29 -0.33 -15.48
C ASP A 83 -2.07 0.89 -14.61
N VAL A 84 -1.03 1.65 -14.93
CA VAL A 84 -0.73 2.96 -14.33
C VAL A 84 -0.41 3.90 -15.49
N GLU A 85 -1.21 4.93 -15.68
CA GLU A 85 -1.03 5.89 -16.76
C GLU A 85 -0.81 7.30 -16.24
N PRO A 86 0.23 8.01 -16.74
CA PRO A 86 0.37 9.43 -16.41
C PRO A 86 -0.74 10.23 -17.10
N LEU A 87 -1.27 11.22 -16.38
CA LEU A 87 -2.34 12.08 -16.90
C LEU A 87 -1.84 13.28 -17.72
N GLY A 88 -0.54 13.42 -17.86
CA GLY A 88 0.06 14.51 -18.63
C GLY A 88 0.19 15.82 -17.84
N ASP A 89 1.14 16.65 -18.24
CA ASP A 89 1.38 17.99 -17.68
C ASP A 89 1.46 18.07 -16.16
N GLY A 90 1.93 17.00 -15.51
CA GLY A 90 2.06 16.98 -14.06
C GLY A 90 0.76 16.82 -13.30
N GLU A 91 -0.32 16.38 -13.94
CA GLU A 91 -1.63 16.19 -13.29
C GLU A 91 -1.75 14.89 -12.51
N GLY A 92 -0.68 14.10 -12.42
CA GLY A 92 -0.69 12.86 -11.66
C GLY A 92 -0.88 11.63 -12.52
N PHE A 93 -1.52 10.61 -11.95
CA PHE A 93 -1.62 9.28 -12.56
C PHE A 93 -3.02 8.72 -12.40
N HIS A 94 -3.40 7.89 -13.35
CA HIS A 94 -4.61 7.07 -13.26
C HIS A 94 -4.17 5.62 -13.06
N VAL A 95 -4.63 5.00 -12.00
CA VAL A 95 -4.32 3.62 -11.66
C VAL A 95 -5.57 2.76 -11.84
N THR A 96 -5.45 1.72 -12.65
CA THR A 96 -6.55 0.79 -12.94
C THR A 96 -6.26 -0.56 -12.30
N ALA A 97 -7.22 -1.09 -11.58
CA ALA A 97 -7.17 -2.43 -11.01
C ALA A 97 -8.40 -3.22 -11.48
N GLY A 98 -8.57 -4.42 -11.00
CA GLY A 98 -9.66 -5.28 -11.43
C GLY A 98 -11.04 -4.68 -11.23
N ASN A 99 -11.31 -4.16 -10.03
CA ASN A 99 -12.60 -3.56 -9.66
C ASN A 99 -12.45 -2.13 -9.13
N THR A 100 -11.28 -1.53 -9.28
CA THR A 100 -10.96 -0.24 -8.65
C THR A 100 -10.25 0.65 -9.66
N GLU A 101 -10.63 1.92 -9.67
CA GLU A 101 -9.91 2.94 -10.42
C GLU A 101 -9.64 4.11 -9.48
N VAL A 102 -8.41 4.60 -9.48
CA VAL A 102 -8.04 5.76 -8.66
C VAL A 102 -7.26 6.78 -9.49
N THR A 103 -7.41 8.03 -9.12
CA THR A 103 -6.57 9.12 -9.61
C THR A 103 -5.70 9.57 -8.45
N THR A 104 -4.42 9.76 -8.68
CA THR A 104 -3.48 10.07 -7.61
C THR A 104 -2.40 11.02 -8.09
N ASP A 105 -1.88 11.85 -7.19
CA ASP A 105 -0.79 12.76 -7.52
C ASP A 105 0.53 12.01 -7.66
N HIS A 106 0.77 11.02 -6.85
CA HIS A 106 2.01 10.23 -6.81
C HIS A 106 1.73 8.75 -6.73
N VAL A 107 2.55 7.94 -7.38
CA VAL A 107 2.48 6.49 -7.30
C VAL A 107 3.80 5.96 -6.77
N VAL A 108 3.72 5.08 -5.78
CA VAL A 108 4.87 4.35 -5.25
C VAL A 108 4.73 2.90 -5.69
N LEU A 109 5.68 2.41 -6.48
CA LEU A 109 5.68 1.01 -6.92
C LEU A 109 6.53 0.19 -5.95
N ALA A 110 5.87 -0.70 -5.23
CA ALA A 110 6.49 -1.54 -4.22
C ALA A 110 6.06 -3.01 -4.39
N THR A 111 6.05 -3.46 -5.64
CA THR A 111 5.67 -4.82 -6.01
C THR A 111 6.83 -5.78 -5.84
N GLY A 112 7.31 -6.13 -4.89
CA GLY A 112 8.49 -6.93 -4.61
C GLY A 112 8.85 -8.06 -5.62
#